data_32745a42640d07952080b5e2a53e7f37
#
_entry.id   32745a42640d07952080b5e2a53e7f37
#
_cell.length_a   1.000
_cell.length_b   1.000
_cell.length_c   1.000
_cell.angle_alpha   90.00
_cell.angle_beta   90.00
_cell.angle_gamma   90.00
#
_symmetry.space_group_name_H-M   'P 1'
#
loop_
_entity.id
_entity.type
_entity.pdbx_description
1 polymer ?
#
loop_
_entity_poly.entity_id
_entity_poly.type
_entity_poly.pdbx_seq_one_letter_code
_entity_poly.pdbx_strand_id
1 'polypeptide(L)'
;DRLAQRVQRENLDNVAVRLGEPANPLLPTRSFDRIFLVHMYHEVTQPYEFLWNLRDGLKADGLVIVVDADRPVKRHGINPKQLICEFAAVGLSPVKTSRLAGSDAYFVAFKASGARPEPAQIKPCGNV
;
A
#
# COMPACT_ATOMS: atom_id res chain seq x y z
N ASP A 1 -1.20 -22.61 -4.73
CA ASP A 1 -0.54 -21.44 -4.17
C ASP A 1 0.20 -21.81 -2.88
N ARG A 2 1.48 -21.43 -2.80
CA ARG A 2 2.39 -21.81 -1.69
C ARG A 2 1.92 -21.23 -0.35
N LEU A 3 1.44 -19.98 -0.35
CA LEU A 3 0.96 -19.33 0.87
C LEU A 3 -0.30 -20.01 1.40
N ALA A 4 -1.26 -20.29 0.51
CA ALA A 4 -2.49 -20.97 0.90
C ALA A 4 -2.21 -22.36 1.47
N GLN A 5 -1.27 -23.09 0.86
CA GLN A 5 -0.85 -24.40 1.35
C GLN A 5 -0.21 -24.32 2.73
N ARG A 6 0.61 -23.30 2.96
CA ARG A 6 1.23 -23.09 4.26
C ARG A 6 0.21 -22.75 5.34
N VAL A 7 -0.73 -21.87 5.03
CA VAL A 7 -1.81 -21.49 5.96
C VAL A 7 -2.61 -22.73 6.37
N GLN A 8 -2.94 -23.59 5.42
CA GLN A 8 -3.68 -24.81 5.67
C GLN A 8 -2.83 -25.80 6.48
N ARG A 9 -1.57 -26.01 6.11
CA ARG A 9 -0.67 -26.93 6.80
C ARG A 9 -0.42 -26.53 8.25
N GLU A 10 -0.34 -25.24 8.54
CA GLU A 10 -0.08 -24.73 9.87
C GLU A 10 -1.37 -24.42 10.65
N ASN A 11 -2.53 -24.73 10.10
CA ASN A 11 -3.85 -24.53 10.73
C ASN A 11 -4.07 -23.10 11.21
N LEU A 12 -3.76 -22.12 10.35
CA LEU A 12 -3.93 -20.70 10.70
C LEU A 12 -5.37 -20.26 10.41
N ASP A 13 -6.23 -20.41 11.40
CA ASP A 13 -7.67 -20.15 11.27
C ASP A 13 -8.00 -18.67 11.05
N ASN A 14 -7.11 -17.78 11.47
CA ASN A 14 -7.29 -16.34 11.38
C ASN A 14 -6.66 -15.73 10.12
N VAL A 15 -6.22 -16.56 9.16
CA VAL A 15 -5.60 -16.09 7.92
C VAL A 15 -6.39 -16.63 6.74
N ALA A 16 -6.86 -15.70 5.89
CA ALA A 16 -7.51 -16.04 4.62
C ALA A 16 -6.63 -15.54 3.47
N VAL A 17 -6.27 -16.43 2.55
CA VAL A 17 -5.45 -16.10 1.39
C VAL A 17 -6.37 -15.81 0.22
N ARG A 18 -6.20 -14.65 -0.43
CA ARG A 18 -6.97 -14.25 -1.60
C ARG A 18 -6.05 -13.71 -2.67
N LEU A 19 -6.34 -14.02 -3.92
CA LEU A 19 -5.60 -13.50 -5.06
C LEU A 19 -6.22 -12.19 -5.50
N GLY A 20 -5.40 -11.13 -5.58
CA GLY A 20 -5.80 -9.85 -6.14
C GLY A 20 -5.43 -9.75 -7.61
N GLU A 21 -5.70 -8.58 -8.19
CA GLU A 21 -5.31 -8.23 -9.55
C GLU A 21 -4.23 -7.16 -9.52
N PRO A 22 -3.43 -6.98 -10.60
CA PRO A 22 -2.32 -6.01 -10.58
C PRO A 22 -2.71 -4.59 -10.21
N ALA A 23 -3.89 -4.13 -10.61
CA ALA A 23 -4.37 -2.79 -10.30
C ALA A 23 -5.48 -2.76 -9.26
N ASN A 24 -5.81 -3.90 -8.65
CA ASN A 24 -6.90 -4.00 -7.69
C ASN A 24 -6.68 -5.15 -6.72
N PRO A 25 -6.43 -4.87 -5.42
CA PRO A 25 -6.26 -5.92 -4.43
C PRO A 25 -7.55 -6.66 -4.08
N LEU A 26 -8.70 -6.24 -4.61
CA LEU A 26 -10.01 -6.87 -4.41
C LEU A 26 -10.40 -6.96 -2.92
N LEU A 27 -10.14 -5.91 -2.17
CA LEU A 27 -10.46 -5.85 -0.76
C LEU A 27 -11.95 -5.57 -0.56
N PRO A 28 -12.60 -6.22 0.43
CA PRO A 28 -13.97 -5.83 0.80
C PRO A 28 -14.00 -4.41 1.33
N THR A 29 -15.09 -3.68 1.00
CA THR A 29 -15.25 -2.26 1.35
C THR A 29 -15.21 -2.05 2.86
N ARG A 30 -14.43 -1.07 3.31
CA ARG A 30 -14.33 -0.61 4.70
C ARG A 30 -14.21 -1.76 5.72
N SER A 31 -13.31 -2.69 5.45
CA SER A 31 -13.18 -3.91 6.25
C SER A 31 -11.91 -3.97 7.09
N PHE A 32 -10.91 -3.15 6.80
CA PHE A 32 -9.61 -3.31 7.45
C PHE A 32 -9.19 -2.10 8.29
N ASP A 33 -8.72 -2.40 9.50
CA ASP A 33 -8.11 -1.42 10.39
C ASP A 33 -6.67 -1.13 9.99
N ARG A 34 -5.99 -2.12 9.42
CA ARG A 34 -4.59 -2.00 8.99
C ARG A 34 -4.40 -2.74 7.68
N ILE A 35 -3.75 -2.10 6.74
CA ILE A 35 -3.32 -2.70 5.49
C ILE A 35 -1.81 -2.53 5.40
N PHE A 36 -1.08 -3.64 5.22
CA PHE A 36 0.37 -3.63 5.17
C PHE A 36 0.85 -3.92 3.76
N LEU A 37 1.75 -3.09 3.26
CA LEU A 37 2.44 -3.30 1.98
C LEU A 37 3.93 -3.39 2.29
N VAL A 38 4.45 -4.62 2.38
CA VAL A 38 5.82 -4.86 2.83
C VAL A 38 6.67 -5.34 1.65
N HIS A 39 7.61 -4.50 1.21
CA HIS A 39 8.51 -4.77 0.08
C HIS A 39 7.77 -5.20 -1.19
N MET A 40 6.60 -4.59 -1.45
CA MET A 40 5.83 -4.94 -2.63
C MET A 40 5.34 -3.74 -3.44
N TYR A 41 5.16 -2.58 -2.81
CA TYR A 41 4.57 -1.43 -3.50
C TYR A 41 5.38 -1.00 -4.73
N HIS A 42 6.70 -1.10 -4.65
CA HIS A 42 7.56 -0.74 -5.79
C HIS A 42 7.31 -1.60 -7.04
N GLU A 43 6.62 -2.73 -6.90
CA GLU A 43 6.27 -3.60 -8.03
C GLU A 43 4.92 -3.25 -8.65
N VAL A 44 4.16 -2.36 -8.05
CA VAL A 44 2.85 -1.95 -8.57
C VAL A 44 3.04 -1.09 -9.81
N THR A 45 2.53 -1.55 -10.96
CA THR A 45 2.72 -0.88 -12.25
C THR A 45 1.69 0.21 -12.53
N GLN A 46 0.54 0.16 -11.85
CA GLN A 46 -0.53 1.15 -11.98
C GLN A 46 -0.87 1.68 -10.58
N PRO A 47 0.03 2.52 -9.99
CA PRO A 47 -0.08 2.88 -8.59
C PRO A 47 -1.35 3.66 -8.24
N TYR A 48 -1.80 4.56 -9.11
CA TYR A 48 -2.97 5.38 -8.78
C TYR A 48 -4.25 4.55 -8.76
N GLU A 49 -4.43 3.68 -9.74
CA GLU A 49 -5.57 2.78 -9.77
C GLU A 49 -5.54 1.79 -8.60
N PHE A 50 -4.35 1.22 -8.33
CA PHE A 50 -4.16 0.30 -7.21
C PHE A 50 -4.51 0.97 -5.88
N LEU A 51 -3.98 2.17 -5.63
CA LEU A 51 -4.25 2.90 -4.38
C LEU A 51 -5.69 3.35 -4.26
N TRP A 52 -6.31 3.74 -5.37
CA TRP A 52 -7.71 4.11 -5.38
C TRP A 52 -8.59 2.94 -4.93
N ASN A 53 -8.32 1.75 -5.47
CA ASN A 53 -9.03 0.53 -5.10
C ASN A 53 -8.70 0.10 -3.66
N LEU A 54 -7.44 0.18 -3.27
CA LEU A 54 -7.00 -0.20 -1.92
C LEU A 54 -7.67 0.66 -0.85
N ARG A 55 -7.78 1.96 -1.10
CA ARG A 55 -8.37 2.88 -0.14
C ARG A 55 -9.81 2.51 0.24
N ASP A 56 -10.56 1.93 -0.69
CA ASP A 56 -11.93 1.50 -0.45
C ASP A 56 -12.02 0.43 0.64
N GLY A 57 -10.96 -0.38 0.81
CA GLY A 57 -10.92 -1.42 1.83
C GLY A 57 -10.63 -0.92 3.23
N LEU A 58 -10.23 0.34 3.38
CA LEU A 58 -9.79 0.89 4.66
C LEU A 58 -10.97 1.43 5.47
N LYS A 59 -11.04 1.07 6.75
CA LYS A 59 -11.99 1.67 7.68
C LYS A 59 -11.66 3.14 7.93
N ALA A 60 -12.61 3.91 8.46
CA ALA A 60 -12.48 5.36 8.65
C ALA A 60 -11.19 5.76 9.40
N ASP A 61 -10.84 5.04 10.46
CA ASP A 61 -9.63 5.29 11.24
C ASP A 61 -8.50 4.32 10.94
N GLY A 62 -8.61 3.60 9.81
CA GLY A 62 -7.62 2.61 9.41
C GLY A 62 -6.33 3.26 8.93
N LEU A 63 -5.25 2.46 8.96
CA LEU A 63 -3.95 2.89 8.47
C LEU A 63 -3.44 1.95 7.39
N VAL A 64 -2.81 2.55 6.36
CA VAL A 64 -2.01 1.80 5.39
C VAL A 64 -0.56 1.97 5.80
N ILE A 65 0.14 0.86 6.01
CA ILE A 65 1.52 0.87 6.46
C ILE A 65 2.40 0.30 5.36
N VAL A 66 3.31 1.12 4.85
CA VAL A 66 4.22 0.72 3.79
C VAL A 66 5.62 0.57 4.36
N VAL A 67 6.24 -0.57 4.10
CA VAL A 67 7.67 -0.79 4.35
C VAL A 67 8.30 -1.03 2.99
N ASP A 68 9.30 -0.23 2.65
CA ASP A 68 9.99 -0.38 1.37
C ASP A 68 11.44 0.10 1.51
N ALA A 69 12.17 0.10 0.43
CA ALA A 69 13.57 0.50 0.41
C ALA A 69 13.75 1.77 -0.44
N ASP A 70 14.58 2.68 0.05
CA ASP A 70 14.92 3.91 -0.67
C ASP A 70 15.95 3.60 -1.74
N ARG A 71 15.47 3.03 -2.83
CA ARG A 71 16.23 2.60 -4.00
C ARG A 71 15.43 2.87 -5.26
N PRO A 72 16.07 2.97 -6.44
CA PRO A 72 15.32 3.01 -7.70
C PRO A 72 14.41 1.79 -7.86
N VAL A 73 13.30 1.96 -8.55
CA VAL A 73 12.32 0.87 -8.78
C VAL A 73 12.99 -0.35 -9.43
N LYS A 74 13.91 -0.14 -10.36
CA LYS A 74 14.65 -1.23 -11.00
C LYS A 74 15.55 -2.02 -10.04
N ARG A 75 15.78 -1.52 -8.84
CA ARG A 75 16.53 -2.19 -7.77
C ARG A 75 15.63 -2.53 -6.60
N HIS A 76 14.35 -2.71 -6.85
CA HIS A 76 13.35 -3.17 -5.87
C HIS A 76 13.14 -2.21 -4.71
N GLY A 77 12.90 -0.93 -5.05
CA GLY A 77 12.59 0.07 -4.05
C GLY A 77 11.79 1.21 -4.65
N ILE A 78 11.48 2.20 -3.84
CA ILE A 78 10.85 3.44 -4.26
C ILE A 78 11.27 4.56 -3.32
N ASN A 79 11.62 5.71 -3.89
CA ASN A 79 11.96 6.90 -3.12
C ASN A 79 10.77 7.30 -2.24
N PRO A 80 10.97 7.54 -0.92
CA PRO A 80 9.86 7.88 -0.03
C PRO A 80 9.08 9.13 -0.45
N LYS A 81 9.72 10.11 -1.09
CA LYS A 81 9.02 11.31 -1.58
C LYS A 81 8.05 10.96 -2.71
N GLN A 82 8.46 10.07 -3.60
CA GLN A 82 7.58 9.56 -4.67
C GLN A 82 6.40 8.79 -4.08
N LEU A 83 6.67 7.90 -3.14
CA LEU A 83 5.64 7.14 -2.44
C LEU A 83 4.60 8.06 -1.82
N ILE A 84 5.05 9.04 -1.05
CA ILE A 84 4.16 9.96 -0.34
C ILE A 84 3.33 10.78 -1.33
N CYS A 85 3.94 11.21 -2.43
CA CYS A 85 3.23 11.96 -3.47
C CYS A 85 2.12 11.11 -4.11
N GLU A 86 2.42 9.86 -4.45
CA GLU A 86 1.44 8.96 -5.07
C GLU A 86 0.27 8.68 -4.13
N PHE A 87 0.56 8.44 -2.85
CA PHE A 87 -0.49 8.23 -1.85
C PHE A 87 -1.35 9.49 -1.66
N ALA A 88 -0.71 10.67 -1.62
CA ALA A 88 -1.44 11.92 -1.49
C ALA A 88 -2.40 12.16 -2.66
N ALA A 89 -2.04 11.70 -3.85
CA ALA A 89 -2.87 11.86 -5.04
C ALA A 89 -4.23 11.15 -4.92
N VAL A 90 -4.32 10.12 -4.08
CA VAL A 90 -5.59 9.43 -3.81
C VAL A 90 -6.15 9.76 -2.42
N GLY A 91 -5.63 10.81 -1.79
CA GLY A 91 -6.13 11.29 -0.50
C GLY A 91 -5.68 10.47 0.70
N LEU A 92 -4.47 9.92 0.65
CA LEU A 92 -3.85 9.22 1.78
C LEU A 92 -2.67 10.04 2.26
N SER A 93 -2.72 10.52 3.51
CA SER A 93 -1.72 11.43 4.08
C SER A 93 -0.83 10.70 5.08
N PRO A 94 0.49 10.98 5.08
CA PRO A 94 1.39 10.34 6.02
C PRO A 94 1.13 10.87 7.44
N VAL A 95 1.10 9.95 8.41
CA VAL A 95 0.96 10.29 9.83
C VAL A 95 2.20 9.90 10.62
N LYS A 96 3.05 9.04 10.08
CA LYS A 96 4.31 8.67 10.72
C LYS A 96 5.28 8.16 9.66
N THR A 97 6.54 8.59 9.75
CA THR A 97 7.62 8.11 8.90
C THR A 97 8.82 7.76 9.76
N SER A 98 9.58 6.74 9.36
CA SER A 98 10.78 6.33 10.05
C SER A 98 11.72 5.61 9.10
N ARG A 99 13.04 5.74 9.33
CA ARG A 99 14.04 4.94 8.65
C ARG A 99 14.54 3.86 9.59
N LEU A 100 14.78 2.67 9.04
CA LEU A 100 15.31 1.58 9.83
C LEU A 100 16.83 1.71 9.91
N ALA A 101 17.37 1.76 11.12
CA ALA A 101 18.80 1.97 11.36
C ALA A 101 19.65 0.91 10.65
N GLY A 102 20.75 1.35 10.02
CA GLY A 102 21.69 0.46 9.35
C GLY A 102 21.20 -0.10 8.02
N SER A 103 20.12 0.47 7.47
CA SER A 103 19.47 -0.05 6.26
C SER A 103 18.96 1.11 5.41
N ASP A 104 18.68 0.84 4.14
CA ASP A 104 17.95 1.77 3.27
C ASP A 104 16.45 1.59 3.35
N ALA A 105 15.96 0.70 4.22
CA ALA A 105 14.54 0.49 4.43
C ALA A 105 13.93 1.64 5.24
N TYR A 106 12.66 1.90 4.93
CA TYR A 106 11.88 2.90 5.64
C TYR A 106 10.45 2.40 5.82
N PHE A 107 9.72 3.11 6.66
CA PHE A 107 8.32 2.82 6.89
C PHE A 107 7.53 4.14 6.88
N VAL A 108 6.35 4.09 6.29
CA VAL A 108 5.40 5.21 6.30
C VAL A 108 4.02 4.68 6.62
N ALA A 109 3.36 5.29 7.59
CA ALA A 109 1.96 5.01 7.88
C ALA A 109 1.10 6.15 7.32
N PHE A 110 0.02 5.79 6.63
CA PHE A 110 -0.91 6.72 5.99
C PHE A 110 -2.31 6.56 6.55
N LYS A 111 -3.05 7.66 6.58
CA LYS A 111 -4.50 7.62 6.85
C LYS A 111 -5.26 8.33 5.75
N ALA A 112 -6.55 8.00 5.61
CA ALA A 112 -7.41 8.70 4.67
C ALA A 112 -7.57 10.16 5.09
N SER A 113 -7.44 11.07 4.13
CA SER A 113 -7.59 12.50 4.32
C SER A 113 -8.63 13.01 3.33
N GLY A 114 -9.77 13.44 3.85
CA GLY A 114 -10.90 13.86 3.01
C GLY A 114 -11.59 12.69 2.31
N ALA A 115 -12.46 13.00 1.37
CA ALA A 115 -13.16 12.00 0.59
C ALA A 115 -12.22 11.37 -0.44
N ARG A 116 -12.50 10.11 -0.82
CA ARG A 116 -11.78 9.47 -1.92
C ARG A 116 -12.06 10.27 -3.20
N PRO A 117 -11.02 10.75 -3.90
CA PRO A 117 -11.24 11.52 -5.13
C PRO A 117 -11.88 10.65 -6.21
N GLU A 118 -12.61 11.28 -7.13
CA GLU A 118 -13.03 10.59 -8.33
C GLU A 118 -11.81 10.28 -9.20
N PRO A 119 -11.78 9.17 -9.95
CA PRO A 119 -10.61 8.82 -10.77
C PRO A 119 -10.14 9.95 -11.68
N ALA A 120 -11.07 10.71 -12.27
CA ALA A 120 -10.72 11.82 -13.16
C ALA A 120 -10.04 12.99 -12.43
N GLN A 121 -10.13 13.06 -11.10
CA GLN A 121 -9.54 14.12 -10.29
C GLN A 121 -8.12 13.79 -9.83
N ILE A 122 -7.68 12.56 -10.03
CA ILE A 122 -6.35 12.13 -9.63
C ILE A 122 -5.31 12.77 -10.55
N LYS A 123 -4.36 13.49 -9.94
CA LYS A 123 -3.26 14.13 -10.68
C LYS A 123 -1.98 13.33 -10.41
N PRO A 124 -1.47 12.62 -11.43
CA PRO A 124 -0.24 11.86 -11.25
C PRO A 124 0.93 12.75 -10.84
N CYS A 125 1.80 12.21 -10.01
CA CYS A 125 3.04 12.88 -9.63
C CYS A 125 4.02 12.85 -10.80
N GLY A 126 4.78 13.93 -10.95
CA GLY A 126 5.94 13.91 -11.83
C GLY A 126 7.08 13.12 -11.16
N ASN A 127 8.28 13.24 -11.75
CA ASN A 127 9.47 12.69 -11.12
C ASN A 127 9.82 13.55 -9.90
N VAL A 128 9.84 12.93 -8.75
CA VAL A 128 10.06 13.60 -7.47
C VAL A 128 11.48 13.32 -6.96
#